data_20620ac16be7ff7c609f270cc5c436b6
#
_entry.id   20620ac16be7ff7c609f270cc5c436b6
#
_cell.length_a   1.000
_cell.length_b   1.000
_cell.length_c   1.000
_cell.angle_alpha   90.00
_cell.angle_beta   90.00
_cell.angle_gamma   90.00
#
_symmetry.space_group_name_H-M   'P 1'
#
loop_
_entity.id
_entity.type
_entity.pdbx_description
1 polymer ?
#
loop_
_entity_poly.entity_id
_entity_poly.type
_entity_poly.pdbx_seq_one_letter_code
_entity_poly.pdbx_strand_id
1 'polypeptide(L)'
;MVPNDEPLDGANNVFCFAALADKQSGTIYTDATGALPAISLDGNQAYFVAYDYDSNYIFAEPIKSQKDESIIEGFETVFSELKSKGYKPQFNVTDNQAANSIKRYLATQDCKWQFVEPTNHRVNAAERAIQTFKNHFISGLCSTDRDWPIQLWDQLTDQAIITLNILRT
;
A
#
# COMPACT_ATOMS: atom_id res chain seq x y z
N MET A 1 -19.46 5.77 51.16
CA MET A 1 -20.15 4.78 50.37
C MET A 1 -19.41 4.71 49.05
N VAL A 2 -18.54 3.71 48.90
CA VAL A 2 -17.72 3.52 47.71
C VAL A 2 -18.60 2.82 46.67
N PRO A 3 -18.69 3.30 45.44
CA PRO A 3 -19.45 2.60 44.39
C PRO A 3 -18.82 1.23 44.14
N ASN A 4 -19.62 0.19 44.13
CA ASN A 4 -19.21 -1.14 43.73
C ASN A 4 -18.65 -1.06 42.29
N ASP A 5 -17.37 -1.33 42.15
CA ASP A 5 -16.74 -1.65 40.90
C ASP A 5 -17.25 -3.06 40.47
N GLU A 6 -18.35 -3.13 39.79
CA GLU A 6 -18.63 -4.30 38.97
C GLU A 6 -17.54 -4.38 37.89
N PRO A 7 -16.93 -5.54 37.67
CA PRO A 7 -15.98 -5.69 36.58
C PRO A 7 -16.72 -5.43 35.29
N LEU A 8 -16.45 -4.29 34.66
CA LEU A 8 -16.84 -3.97 33.30
C LEU A 8 -16.37 -5.15 32.45
N ASP A 9 -17.31 -5.78 31.73
CA ASP A 9 -17.02 -6.83 30.77
C ASP A 9 -16.02 -6.29 29.74
N GLY A 10 -14.70 -6.52 30.03
CA GLY A 10 -13.61 -5.71 29.51
C GLY A 10 -13.31 -5.89 28.03
N ALA A 11 -13.89 -6.91 27.38
CA ALA A 11 -13.56 -7.23 26.00
C ALA A 11 -14.11 -6.20 25.01
N ASN A 12 -15.34 -5.72 25.19
CA ASN A 12 -15.97 -4.79 24.25
C ASN A 12 -15.50 -3.34 24.44
N ASN A 13 -15.23 -2.93 25.70
CA ASN A 13 -14.80 -1.55 25.98
C ASN A 13 -13.34 -1.30 25.56
N VAL A 14 -12.47 -2.30 25.69
CA VAL A 14 -11.06 -2.19 25.26
C VAL A 14 -10.98 -2.09 23.74
N PHE A 15 -11.83 -2.83 23.02
CA PHE A 15 -11.85 -2.78 21.55
C PHE A 15 -12.34 -1.43 21.02
N CYS A 16 -13.41 -0.88 21.56
CA CYS A 16 -13.91 0.45 21.18
C CYS A 16 -12.92 1.56 21.53
N PHE A 17 -12.24 1.48 22.67
CA PHE A 17 -11.27 2.48 23.09
C PHE A 17 -10.00 2.44 22.20
N ALA A 18 -9.54 1.27 21.81
CA ALA A 18 -8.41 1.12 20.91
C ALA A 18 -8.72 1.68 19.50
N ALA A 19 -9.93 1.46 18.97
CA ALA A 19 -10.35 2.00 17.69
C ALA A 19 -10.43 3.53 17.68
N LEU A 20 -10.91 4.15 18.78
CA LEU A 20 -10.99 5.60 18.91
C LEU A 20 -9.60 6.26 19.12
N ALA A 21 -8.64 5.53 19.64
CA ALA A 21 -7.28 6.00 19.92
C ALA A 21 -6.30 5.71 18.77
N ASP A 22 -6.73 5.04 17.69
CA ASP A 22 -5.86 4.68 16.60
C ASP A 22 -5.49 5.90 15.75
N LYS A 23 -4.26 6.38 15.96
CA LYS A 23 -3.70 7.53 15.24
C LYS A 23 -3.29 7.21 13.80
N GLN A 24 -3.37 5.95 13.39
CA GLN A 24 -2.97 5.51 12.06
C GLN A 24 -4.15 5.41 11.09
N SER A 25 -5.39 5.56 11.58
CA SER A 25 -6.56 5.59 10.70
C SER A 25 -6.43 6.68 9.63
N GLY A 26 -6.78 6.35 8.40
CA GLY A 26 -6.59 7.20 7.23
C GLY A 26 -5.14 7.26 6.72
N THR A 27 -4.25 6.39 7.23
CA THR A 27 -2.85 6.37 6.80
C THR A 27 -2.65 5.37 5.66
N ILE A 28 -2.01 5.84 4.60
CA ILE A 28 -1.53 5.00 3.49
C ILE A 28 0.00 5.05 3.45
N TYR A 29 0.62 3.91 3.23
CA TYR A 29 2.07 3.77 3.09
C TYR A 29 2.39 3.45 1.65
N THR A 30 3.29 4.20 1.03
CA THR A 30 3.59 4.05 -0.40
C THR A 30 5.07 4.03 -0.67
N ASP A 31 5.45 3.23 -1.65
CA ASP A 31 6.81 3.17 -2.17
C ASP A 31 6.80 2.51 -3.56
N ALA A 32 7.90 2.63 -4.30
CA ALA A 32 8.09 1.95 -5.58
C ALA A 32 9.06 0.78 -5.45
N THR A 33 8.77 -0.30 -6.15
CA THR A 33 9.74 -1.40 -6.23
C THR A 33 10.96 -0.98 -7.05
N GLY A 34 12.07 -1.69 -6.89
CA GLY A 34 13.15 -1.64 -7.90
C GLY A 34 12.64 -2.12 -9.26
N ALA A 35 13.41 -1.83 -10.31
CA ALA A 35 13.09 -2.31 -11.66
C ALA A 35 13.03 -3.84 -11.69
N LEU A 36 12.06 -4.37 -12.41
CA LEU A 36 11.93 -5.79 -12.69
C LEU A 36 12.93 -6.23 -13.78
N PRO A 37 13.31 -7.51 -13.82
CA PRO A 37 14.30 -8.01 -14.79
C PRO A 37 13.86 -7.90 -16.25
N ALA A 38 12.57 -7.83 -16.53
CA ALA A 38 12.01 -7.70 -17.86
C ALA A 38 11.06 -6.52 -17.94
N ILE A 39 11.13 -5.77 -19.02
CA ILE A 39 10.14 -4.75 -19.36
C ILE A 39 8.91 -5.47 -19.92
N SER A 40 7.71 -5.07 -19.47
CA SER A 40 6.47 -5.65 -19.98
C SER A 40 6.18 -5.19 -21.41
N LEU A 41 5.22 -5.85 -22.08
CA LEU A 41 4.78 -5.43 -23.40
C LEU A 41 4.15 -4.03 -23.39
N ASP A 42 3.54 -3.64 -22.27
CA ASP A 42 2.95 -2.31 -22.09
C ASP A 42 4.00 -1.25 -21.65
N GLY A 43 5.27 -1.65 -21.56
CA GLY A 43 6.40 -0.78 -21.22
C GLY A 43 6.62 -0.58 -19.73
N ASN A 44 5.94 -1.35 -18.87
CA ASN A 44 6.10 -1.27 -17.43
C ASN A 44 7.43 -1.89 -16.98
N GLN A 45 8.07 -1.30 -15.97
CA GLN A 45 9.39 -1.72 -15.48
C GLN A 45 9.41 -1.97 -13.97
N ALA A 46 8.43 -1.47 -13.24
CA ALA A 46 8.38 -1.56 -11.78
C ALA A 46 6.92 -1.58 -11.29
N TYR A 47 6.74 -1.72 -9.99
CA TYR A 47 5.45 -1.51 -9.34
C TYR A 47 5.51 -0.30 -8.42
N PHE A 48 4.44 0.50 -8.44
CA PHE A 48 4.07 1.37 -7.33
C PHE A 48 3.25 0.53 -6.36
N VAL A 49 3.67 0.44 -5.10
CA VAL A 49 3.00 -0.35 -4.08
C VAL A 49 2.46 0.58 -3.00
N ALA A 50 1.22 0.36 -2.62
CA ALA A 50 0.59 1.09 -1.54
C ALA A 50 -0.07 0.12 -0.54
N TYR A 51 0.06 0.43 0.75
CA TYR A 51 -0.60 -0.30 1.82
C TYR A 51 -1.53 0.65 2.56
N ASP A 52 -2.81 0.35 2.55
CA ASP A 52 -3.81 1.10 3.30
C ASP A 52 -4.03 0.48 4.68
N TYR A 53 -3.82 1.29 5.71
CA TYR A 53 -3.88 0.81 7.10
C TYR A 53 -5.29 0.37 7.50
N ASP A 54 -6.30 1.12 7.10
CA ASP A 54 -7.67 0.89 7.55
C ASP A 54 -8.28 -0.38 6.94
N SER A 55 -8.01 -0.65 5.67
CA SER A 55 -8.51 -1.85 4.98
C SER A 55 -7.56 -3.04 5.08
N ASN A 56 -6.34 -2.86 5.59
CA ASN A 56 -5.25 -3.84 5.54
C ASN A 56 -4.92 -4.32 4.11
N TYR A 57 -5.28 -3.54 3.10
CA TYR A 57 -5.16 -3.90 1.69
C TYR A 57 -3.83 -3.44 1.10
N ILE A 58 -3.21 -4.29 0.28
CA ILE A 58 -2.03 -3.96 -0.51
C ILE A 58 -2.46 -3.75 -1.95
N PHE A 59 -2.17 -2.57 -2.48
CA PHE A 59 -2.28 -2.20 -3.88
C PHE A 59 -0.92 -2.34 -4.56
N ALA A 60 -0.91 -2.72 -5.81
CA ALA A 60 0.30 -2.72 -6.61
C ALA A 60 -0.05 -2.37 -8.06
N GLU A 61 0.43 -1.22 -8.54
CA GLU A 61 0.18 -0.73 -9.88
C GLU A 61 1.45 -0.86 -10.72
N PRO A 62 1.41 -1.50 -11.88
CA PRO A 62 2.53 -1.51 -12.80
C PRO A 62 2.83 -0.09 -13.29
N ILE A 63 4.09 0.32 -13.22
CA ILE A 63 4.52 1.66 -13.63
C ILE A 63 5.65 1.59 -14.65
N LYS A 64 5.65 2.54 -15.59
CA LYS A 64 6.64 2.60 -16.67
C LYS A 64 8.03 3.00 -16.20
N SER A 65 8.10 3.74 -15.09
CA SER A 65 9.38 4.20 -14.53
C SER A 65 9.20 4.60 -13.06
N GLN A 66 10.32 4.82 -12.37
CA GLN A 66 10.32 5.41 -11.02
C GLN A 66 10.32 6.96 -11.06
N LYS A 67 10.03 7.57 -12.21
CA LYS A 67 9.90 9.02 -12.30
C LYS A 67 8.59 9.49 -11.72
N ASP A 68 8.57 10.76 -11.32
CA ASP A 68 7.44 11.40 -10.65
C ASP A 68 6.10 11.20 -11.39
N GLU A 69 6.11 11.33 -12.72
CA GLU A 69 4.91 11.19 -13.54
C GLU A 69 4.27 9.82 -13.38
N SER A 70 5.08 8.74 -13.51
CA SER A 70 4.58 7.36 -13.36
C SER A 70 4.16 7.04 -11.93
N ILE A 71 4.83 7.63 -10.93
CA ILE A 71 4.44 7.49 -9.52
C ILE A 71 3.12 8.20 -9.26
N ILE A 72 2.90 9.38 -9.85
CA ILE A 72 1.63 10.12 -9.72
C ILE A 72 0.49 9.33 -10.37
N GLU A 73 0.70 8.72 -11.55
CA GLU A 73 -0.29 7.82 -12.17
C GLU A 73 -0.66 6.66 -11.23
N GLY A 74 0.33 6.05 -10.57
CA GLY A 74 0.09 5.01 -9.56
C GLY A 74 -0.74 5.51 -8.37
N PHE A 75 -0.44 6.71 -7.87
CA PHE A 75 -1.25 7.35 -6.83
C PHE A 75 -2.69 7.60 -7.29
N GLU A 76 -2.89 8.09 -8.51
CA GLU A 76 -4.22 8.37 -9.07
C GLU A 76 -5.07 7.11 -9.10
N THR A 77 -4.53 6.01 -9.56
CA THR A 77 -5.21 4.71 -9.60
C THR A 77 -5.60 4.26 -8.20
N VAL A 78 -4.64 4.22 -7.27
CA VAL A 78 -4.88 3.75 -5.90
C VAL A 78 -5.88 4.65 -5.17
N PHE A 79 -5.76 5.97 -5.26
CA PHE A 79 -6.70 6.89 -4.61
C PHE A 79 -8.09 6.84 -5.22
N SER A 80 -8.21 6.63 -6.53
CA SER A 80 -9.49 6.43 -7.19
C SER A 80 -10.18 5.17 -6.68
N GLU A 81 -9.44 4.07 -6.56
CA GLU A 81 -9.97 2.81 -6.06
C GLU A 81 -10.38 2.90 -4.59
N LEU A 82 -9.54 3.47 -3.72
CA LEU A 82 -9.87 3.71 -2.31
C LEU A 82 -11.14 4.55 -2.15
N LYS A 83 -11.25 5.66 -2.88
CA LYS A 83 -12.42 6.53 -2.86
C LYS A 83 -13.69 5.82 -3.33
N SER A 84 -13.59 4.98 -4.36
CA SER A 84 -14.73 4.19 -4.86
C SER A 84 -15.27 3.22 -3.81
N LYS A 85 -14.41 2.76 -2.91
CA LYS A 85 -14.73 1.88 -1.78
C LYS A 85 -15.12 2.63 -0.50
N GLY A 86 -15.16 3.96 -0.54
CA GLY A 86 -15.52 4.81 0.61
C GLY A 86 -14.38 5.16 1.56
N TYR A 87 -13.15 4.77 1.25
CA TYR A 87 -11.95 5.17 2.01
C TYR A 87 -11.43 6.52 1.54
N LYS A 88 -10.94 7.34 2.47
CA LYS A 88 -10.32 8.62 2.17
C LYS A 88 -8.96 8.69 2.86
N PRO A 89 -7.86 8.41 2.18
CA PRO A 89 -6.53 8.60 2.74
C PRO A 89 -6.32 10.06 3.18
N GLN A 90 -5.91 10.24 4.42
CA GLN A 90 -5.66 11.56 5.01
C GLN A 90 -4.18 11.83 5.18
N PHE A 91 -3.40 10.75 5.25
CA PHE A 91 -1.98 10.82 5.55
C PHE A 91 -1.19 9.79 4.74
N ASN A 92 -0.21 10.26 3.98
CA ASN A 92 0.69 9.38 3.24
C ASN A 92 2.07 9.34 3.88
N VAL A 93 2.56 8.13 4.10
CA VAL A 93 3.92 7.86 4.55
C VAL A 93 4.72 7.29 3.40
N THR A 94 5.75 7.98 2.96
CA THR A 94 6.60 7.58 1.83
C THR A 94 8.07 7.78 2.15
N ASP A 95 8.94 7.17 1.37
CA ASP A 95 10.39 7.34 1.53
C ASP A 95 10.82 8.77 1.18
N ASN A 96 12.00 9.13 1.66
CA ASN A 96 12.53 10.51 1.77
C ASN A 96 12.82 11.21 0.42
N GLN A 97 12.52 10.59 -0.71
CA GLN A 97 12.84 11.10 -2.04
C GLN A 97 11.64 11.64 -2.84
N ALA A 98 10.47 11.80 -2.21
CA ALA A 98 9.32 12.32 -2.94
C ALA A 98 9.57 13.75 -3.45
N ALA A 99 9.56 13.90 -4.76
CA ALA A 99 9.76 15.16 -5.43
C ALA A 99 8.62 16.15 -5.14
N ASN A 100 8.86 17.42 -5.46
CA ASN A 100 7.88 18.49 -5.24
C ASN A 100 6.57 18.30 -6.02
N SER A 101 6.61 17.58 -7.15
CA SER A 101 5.46 17.18 -7.96
C SER A 101 4.52 16.27 -7.19
N ILE A 102 5.05 15.22 -6.55
CA ILE A 102 4.29 14.28 -5.72
C ILE A 102 3.67 15.01 -4.52
N LYS A 103 4.42 15.88 -3.86
CA LYS A 103 3.89 16.71 -2.76
C LYS A 103 2.71 17.58 -3.19
N ARG A 104 2.82 18.23 -4.37
CA ARG A 104 1.73 19.02 -4.93
C ARG A 104 0.52 18.17 -5.23
N TYR A 105 0.72 17.00 -5.85
CA TYR A 105 -0.36 16.06 -6.11
C TYR A 105 -1.09 15.67 -4.82
N LEU A 106 -0.37 15.22 -3.79
CA LEU A 106 -0.96 14.84 -2.50
C LEU A 106 -1.73 16.00 -1.85
N ALA A 107 -1.22 17.22 -1.96
CA ALA A 107 -1.92 18.42 -1.50
C ALA A 107 -3.25 18.64 -2.24
N THR A 108 -3.33 18.36 -3.54
CA THR A 108 -4.61 18.45 -4.29
C THR A 108 -5.62 17.40 -3.85
N GLN A 109 -5.16 16.28 -3.28
CA GLN A 109 -6.01 15.21 -2.74
C GLN A 109 -6.41 15.43 -1.27
N ASP A 110 -6.02 16.56 -0.66
CA ASP A 110 -6.21 16.85 0.77
C ASP A 110 -5.55 15.77 1.67
N CYS A 111 -4.46 15.18 1.18
CA CYS A 111 -3.67 14.17 1.86
C CYS A 111 -2.36 14.78 2.36
N LYS A 112 -2.14 14.74 3.66
CA LYS A 112 -0.87 15.15 4.27
C LYS A 112 0.18 14.07 4.01
N TRP A 113 1.45 14.43 4.12
CA TRP A 113 2.55 13.48 3.91
C TRP A 113 3.61 13.58 5.00
N GLN A 114 4.26 12.47 5.25
CA GLN A 114 5.44 12.37 6.11
C GLN A 114 6.52 11.58 5.41
N PHE A 115 7.74 12.08 5.49
CA PHE A 115 8.92 11.34 5.06
C PHE A 115 9.43 10.50 6.20
N VAL A 116 9.82 9.27 5.87
CA VAL A 116 10.49 8.38 6.82
C VAL A 116 11.98 8.69 6.81
N GLU A 117 12.54 8.95 7.99
CA GLU A 117 13.99 9.02 8.12
C GLU A 117 14.61 7.62 7.87
N PRO A 118 15.74 7.54 7.14
CA PRO A 118 16.36 6.27 6.71
C PRO A 118 16.69 5.30 7.85
N THR A 119 16.69 5.77 9.10
CA THR A 119 17.09 4.99 10.29
C THR A 119 15.91 4.54 11.16
N ASN A 120 14.69 4.93 10.84
CA ASN A 120 13.54 4.62 11.67
C ASN A 120 12.82 3.34 11.25
N HIS A 121 13.38 2.18 11.66
CA HIS A 121 12.83 0.84 11.38
C HIS A 121 11.40 0.58 11.90
N ARG A 122 10.78 1.53 12.63
CA ARG A 122 9.39 1.41 13.09
C ARG A 122 8.36 1.74 12.00
N VAL A 123 8.76 2.35 10.91
CA VAL A 123 7.85 2.80 9.84
C VAL A 123 7.83 1.82 8.66
N ASN A 124 8.01 0.55 8.95
CA ASN A 124 8.27 -0.45 7.91
C ASN A 124 7.01 -1.12 7.35
N ALA A 125 5.83 -0.46 7.40
CA ALA A 125 4.61 -1.04 6.85
C ALA A 125 4.67 -1.09 5.31
N ALA A 126 5.15 -0.02 4.65
CA ALA A 126 5.33 -0.01 3.19
C ALA A 126 6.36 -1.03 2.74
N GLU A 127 7.53 -1.07 3.37
CA GLU A 127 8.59 -2.03 3.03
C GLU A 127 8.11 -3.48 3.22
N ARG A 128 7.38 -3.76 4.30
CA ARG A 128 6.77 -5.09 4.51
C ARG A 128 5.72 -5.40 3.46
N ALA A 129 4.88 -4.44 3.08
CA ALA A 129 3.89 -4.62 2.04
C ALA A 129 4.56 -4.92 0.70
N ILE A 130 5.60 -4.17 0.32
CA ILE A 130 6.40 -4.42 -0.87
C ILE A 130 7.01 -5.81 -0.85
N GLN A 131 7.66 -6.19 0.26
CA GLN A 131 8.25 -7.52 0.40
C GLN A 131 7.21 -8.63 0.28
N THR A 132 6.05 -8.46 0.93
CA THR A 132 4.95 -9.41 0.88
C THR A 132 4.40 -9.53 -0.53
N PHE A 133 4.14 -8.41 -1.20
CA PHE A 133 3.70 -8.39 -2.59
C PHE A 133 4.71 -9.06 -3.52
N LYS A 134 5.98 -8.67 -3.44
CA LYS A 134 7.06 -9.25 -4.27
C LYS A 134 7.15 -10.76 -4.12
N ASN A 135 7.16 -11.26 -2.89
CA ASN A 135 7.26 -12.69 -2.64
C ASN A 135 6.06 -13.44 -3.23
N HIS A 136 4.85 -12.91 -3.04
CA HIS A 136 3.64 -13.48 -3.60
C HIS A 136 3.63 -13.46 -5.13
N PHE A 137 3.96 -12.32 -5.72
CA PHE A 137 4.00 -12.13 -7.16
C PHE A 137 5.04 -13.02 -7.84
N ILE A 138 6.25 -13.08 -7.28
CA ILE A 138 7.32 -13.96 -7.80
C ILE A 138 6.90 -15.42 -7.72
N SER A 139 6.26 -15.84 -6.62
CA SER A 139 5.74 -17.21 -6.49
C SER A 139 4.68 -17.51 -7.56
N GLY A 140 3.80 -16.53 -7.84
CA GLY A 140 2.82 -16.62 -8.93
C GLY A 140 3.48 -16.79 -10.29
N LEU A 141 4.47 -15.94 -10.61
CA LEU A 141 5.26 -16.04 -11.85
C LEU A 141 5.96 -17.40 -11.99
N CYS A 142 6.55 -17.91 -10.92
CA CYS A 142 7.20 -19.23 -10.94
C CYS A 142 6.20 -20.39 -11.13
N SER A 143 4.92 -20.15 -10.92
CA SER A 143 3.85 -21.14 -11.10
C SER A 143 3.22 -21.11 -12.49
N THR A 144 3.62 -20.15 -13.33
CA THR A 144 3.16 -20.09 -14.74
C THR A 144 3.81 -21.21 -15.56
N ASP A 145 3.24 -21.46 -16.75
CA ASP A 145 3.85 -22.37 -17.71
C ASP A 145 5.26 -21.92 -18.07
N ARG A 146 6.15 -22.90 -18.33
CA ARG A 146 7.56 -22.62 -18.67
C ARG A 146 7.71 -21.77 -19.94
N ASP A 147 6.79 -21.92 -20.87
CA ASP A 147 6.79 -21.20 -22.16
C ASP A 147 5.99 -19.89 -22.09
N TRP A 148 5.48 -19.52 -20.89
CA TRP A 148 4.75 -18.27 -20.70
C TRP A 148 5.66 -17.07 -20.90
N PRO A 149 5.27 -16.09 -21.77
CA PRO A 149 6.12 -14.94 -22.08
C PRO A 149 6.29 -14.04 -20.86
N ILE A 150 7.51 -13.92 -20.36
CA ILE A 150 7.80 -13.12 -19.16
C ILE A 150 7.40 -11.65 -19.31
N GLN A 151 7.36 -11.12 -20.54
CA GLN A 151 6.94 -9.74 -20.81
C GLN A 151 5.44 -9.49 -20.53
N LEU A 152 4.66 -10.52 -20.25
CA LEU A 152 3.25 -10.42 -19.85
C LEU A 152 3.08 -10.38 -18.33
N TRP A 153 4.15 -10.16 -17.56
CA TRP A 153 4.11 -10.21 -16.10
C TRP A 153 3.07 -9.26 -15.49
N ASP A 154 2.85 -8.10 -16.08
CA ASP A 154 1.88 -7.10 -15.62
C ASP A 154 0.42 -7.55 -15.80
N GLN A 155 0.13 -8.46 -16.72
CA GLN A 155 -1.20 -9.05 -16.90
C GLN A 155 -1.61 -9.97 -15.73
N LEU A 156 -0.66 -10.40 -14.90
CA LEU A 156 -0.94 -11.20 -13.69
C LEU A 156 -1.19 -10.34 -12.44
N THR A 157 -1.07 -9.02 -12.55
CA THR A 157 -1.13 -8.10 -11.42
C THR A 157 -2.45 -8.22 -10.66
N ASP A 158 -3.58 -8.13 -11.35
CA ASP A 158 -4.91 -8.19 -10.72
C ASP A 158 -5.13 -9.49 -9.97
N GLN A 159 -4.77 -10.61 -10.60
CA GLN A 159 -4.88 -11.93 -9.97
C GLN A 159 -3.99 -12.02 -8.73
N ALA A 160 -2.78 -11.51 -8.79
CA ALA A 160 -1.85 -11.52 -7.68
C ALA A 160 -2.36 -10.66 -6.50
N ILE A 161 -2.88 -9.45 -6.79
CA ILE A 161 -3.43 -8.55 -5.77
C ILE A 161 -4.65 -9.17 -5.09
N ILE A 162 -5.61 -9.68 -5.87
CA ILE A 162 -6.82 -10.31 -5.34
C ILE A 162 -6.46 -11.49 -4.43
N THR A 163 -5.63 -12.40 -4.92
CA THR A 163 -5.23 -13.59 -4.17
C THR A 163 -4.47 -13.22 -2.89
N LEU A 164 -3.54 -12.26 -2.99
CA LEU A 164 -2.77 -11.79 -1.85
C LEU A 164 -3.68 -11.23 -0.75
N ASN A 165 -4.61 -10.37 -1.10
CA ASN A 165 -5.45 -9.68 -0.12
C ASN A 165 -6.53 -10.59 0.49
N ILE A 166 -7.03 -11.59 -0.24
CA ILE A 166 -7.90 -12.64 0.33
C ILE A 166 -7.16 -13.46 1.41
N LEU A 167 -5.87 -13.70 1.23
CA LEU A 167 -5.05 -14.46 2.19
C LEU A 167 -4.62 -13.65 3.42
N ARG A 168 -4.87 -12.35 3.44
CA ARG A 168 -4.43 -11.44 4.53
C ARG A 168 -5.50 -11.13 5.57
N THR A 169 -6.69 -11.66 5.44
CA THR A 169 -7.80 -11.45 6.40
C THR A 169 -7.55 -12.09 7.76
#